data_31df823fa20c708ffeb0c900af4de316
#
_entry.id   31df823fa20c708ffeb0c900af4de316
#
_cell.length_a   1.000
_cell.length_b   1.000
_cell.length_c   1.000
_cell.angle_alpha   90.00
_cell.angle_beta   90.00
_cell.angle_gamma   90.00
#
_symmetry.space_group_name_H-M   'P 1'
#
loop_
_entity.id
_entity.type
_entity.pdbx_description
1 polymer ?
#
loop_
_entity_poly.entity_id
_entity_poly.type
_entity_poly.pdbx_seq_one_letter_code
_entity_poly.pdbx_strand_id
1 'polypeptide(L)' 'MMKCDIIRDLLPLYCDGLCSEASKQEIEAHVAQCEECRTCLAEMKEEAPVPSLS' A
#
# COMPACT_ATOMS: atom_id res chain seq x y z
N MET A 1 -13.53 -1.47 12.17
CA MET A 1 -12.48 -0.57 11.72
C MET A 1 -11.24 -1.37 11.35
N MET A 2 -10.66 -1.07 10.21
CA MET A 2 -9.51 -1.81 9.74
C MET A 2 -8.25 -1.35 10.47
N LYS A 3 -7.44 -2.30 10.89
CA LYS A 3 -6.21 -1.96 11.58
C LYS A 3 -5.06 -1.80 10.60
N CYS A 4 -4.12 -0.94 10.94
CA CYS A 4 -2.98 -0.70 10.09
C CYS A 4 -2.19 -1.98 9.85
N ASP A 5 -2.12 -2.86 10.84
CA ASP A 5 -1.40 -4.11 10.69
C ASP A 5 -1.98 -4.94 9.54
N ILE A 6 -3.30 -4.98 9.47
CA ILE A 6 -3.95 -5.74 8.42
C ILE A 6 -3.67 -5.11 7.07
N ILE A 7 -3.73 -3.79 7.02
CA ILE A 7 -3.46 -3.08 5.77
C ILE A 7 -2.03 -3.33 5.33
N ARG A 8 -1.08 -3.28 6.24
CA ARG A 8 0.32 -3.51 5.90
C ARG A 8 0.55 -4.91 5.37
N ASP A 9 -0.18 -5.88 5.92
CA ASP A 9 -0.07 -7.24 5.42
C ASP A 9 -0.56 -7.34 3.98
N LEU A 10 -1.52 -6.52 3.61
CA LEU A 10 -2.10 -6.55 2.28
C LEU A 10 -1.34 -5.70 1.28
N LEU A 11 -0.56 -4.73 1.74
CA LEU A 11 0.12 -3.82 0.83
C LEU A 11 1.00 -4.53 -0.19
N PRO A 12 1.81 -5.54 0.19
CA PRO A 12 2.60 -6.24 -0.81
C PRO A 12 1.74 -6.87 -1.90
N LEU A 13 0.61 -7.44 -1.52
CA LEU A 13 -0.30 -8.03 -2.48
C LEU A 13 -0.95 -6.96 -3.34
N TYR A 14 -1.25 -5.83 -2.73
CA TYR A 14 -1.84 -4.72 -3.45
C TYR A 14 -0.88 -4.24 -4.53
N CYS A 15 0.40 -4.12 -4.20
CA CYS A 15 1.39 -3.67 -5.16
C CYS A 15 1.56 -4.66 -6.31
N ASP A 16 1.38 -5.95 -6.01
CA ASP A 16 1.51 -6.99 -7.03
C ASP A 16 0.23 -7.17 -7.83
N GLY A 17 -0.83 -6.48 -7.44
CA GLY A 17 -2.10 -6.61 -8.14
C GLY A 17 -2.82 -7.89 -7.82
N LEU A 18 -2.53 -8.49 -6.66
CA LEU A 18 -3.13 -9.76 -6.26
C LEU A 18 -4.32 -9.59 -5.33
N CYS A 19 -4.66 -8.37 -4.97
CA CYS A 19 -5.80 -8.11 -4.11
C CYS A 19 -7.09 -8.09 -4.92
N SER A 20 -8.18 -8.49 -4.27
CA SER A 20 -9.49 -8.38 -4.89
C SER A 20 -9.91 -6.92 -4.92
N GLU A 21 -10.97 -6.65 -5.68
CA GLU A 21 -11.49 -5.29 -5.74
C GLU A 21 -11.87 -4.78 -4.36
N ALA A 22 -12.50 -5.62 -3.58
CA ALA A 22 -12.91 -5.22 -2.23
C ALA A 22 -11.71 -4.87 -1.38
N SER A 23 -10.66 -5.68 -1.45
CA SER A 23 -9.46 -5.41 -0.67
C SER A 23 -8.80 -4.12 -1.13
N LYS A 24 -8.75 -3.90 -2.42
CA LYS A 24 -8.17 -2.66 -2.95
C LYS A 24 -8.89 -1.45 -2.39
N GLN A 25 -10.21 -1.48 -2.41
CA GLN A 25 -11.00 -0.36 -1.92
C GLN A 25 -10.74 -0.12 -0.44
N GLU A 26 -10.63 -1.18 0.34
CA GLU A 26 -10.34 -1.04 1.76
C GLU A 26 -8.98 -0.40 1.97
N ILE A 27 -7.99 -0.86 1.23
CA ILE A 27 -6.65 -0.31 1.36
C ILE A 27 -6.64 1.16 0.97
N GLU A 28 -7.25 1.49 -0.14
CA GLU A 28 -7.26 2.87 -0.60
C GLU A 28 -8.00 3.78 0.36
N ALA A 29 -9.09 3.31 0.93
CA ALA A 29 -9.82 4.09 1.90
C ALA A 29 -8.98 4.31 3.15
N HIS A 30 -8.25 3.28 3.56
CA HIS A 30 -7.43 3.39 4.76
C HIS A 30 -6.26 4.35 4.55
N VAL A 31 -5.53 4.20 3.45
CA VAL A 31 -4.36 5.05 3.22
C VAL A 31 -4.77 6.50 3.00
N ALA A 32 -6.00 6.73 2.60
CA ALA A 32 -6.48 8.10 2.45
C ALA A 32 -6.57 8.80 3.80
N GLN A 33 -6.71 8.03 4.88
CA GLN A 33 -6.82 8.58 6.21
C GLN A 33 -5.60 8.32 7.06
N CYS A 34 -4.76 7.38 6.67
CA CYS A 34 -3.62 6.99 7.49
C CYS A 34 -2.33 7.31 6.74
N GLU A 35 -1.65 8.33 7.20
CA GLU A 35 -0.43 8.75 6.53
C GLU A 35 0.65 7.70 6.61
N GLU A 36 0.71 6.97 7.72
CA GLU A 36 1.72 5.93 7.87
C GLU A 36 1.57 4.84 6.82
N CYS A 37 0.35 4.36 6.63
CA CYS A 37 0.13 3.32 5.64
C CYS A 37 0.33 3.85 4.24
N ARG A 38 -0.03 5.12 4.02
CA ARG A 38 0.21 5.74 2.73
C ARG A 38 1.69 5.81 2.43
N THR A 39 2.49 6.18 3.44
CA THR A 39 3.94 6.22 3.26
C THR A 39 4.48 4.84 2.98
N CYS A 40 4.02 3.83 3.71
CA CYS A 40 4.46 2.47 3.47
C CYS A 40 4.15 2.04 2.03
N LEU A 41 2.95 2.35 1.57
CA LEU A 41 2.57 1.99 0.21
C LEU A 41 3.45 2.69 -0.80
N ALA A 42 3.70 3.97 -0.57
CA ALA A 42 4.53 4.74 -1.49
C ALA A 42 5.94 4.16 -1.56
N GLU A 43 6.47 3.77 -0.41
CA GLU A 43 7.81 3.19 -0.38
C GLU A 43 7.85 1.87 -1.12
N MET A 44 6.82 1.08 -0.99
CA MET A 44 6.77 -0.19 -1.70
C MET A 44 6.67 0.01 -3.20
N LYS A 45 5.91 1.00 -3.62
CA LYS A 45 5.77 1.27 -5.05
C LYS A 45 7.04 1.84 -5.64
N GLU A 46 7.81 2.54 -4.84
CA GLU A 46 9.05 3.15 -5.32
C GLU A 46 10.26 2.30 -5.03
N GLU A 47 10.05 1.12 -4.55
CA GLU A 47 11.18 0.30 -4.20
C GLU A 47 12.07 0.05 -5.37
N ALA A 48 11.57 0.24 -6.51
CA ALA A 48 12.42 0.14 -7.66
C ALA A 48 13.39 1.27 -7.58
N PRO A 49 14.34 1.26 -7.49
CA PRO A 49 15.10 2.41 -7.21
C PRO A 49 15.89 3.04 -8.28
N VAL A 50 15.61 3.18 -8.40
CA VAL A 50 16.06 3.82 -8.93
C VAL A 50 16.51 4.66 -9.18
N PRO A 51 16.80 4.80 -9.39
CA PRO A 51 17.18 5.43 -9.62
C PRO A 51 17.63 6.14 -9.86
N SER A 52 17.61 6.16 -10.10
CA SER A 52 17.92 6.86 -10.37
C SER A 52 18.51 7.44 -10.57
N LEU A 53 18.69 7.49 -10.86
CA LEU A 53 19.14 8.11 -11.20
C LEU A 53 19.30 8.66 -11.40
N SER A 54 19.08 8.56 -11.44
CA SER A 54 19.16 9.18 -11.73
C SER A 54 19.49 9.56 -11.89
#